data_4213eae375b8c5e5cdfef07bdfe4d28e
#
_entry.id   4213eae375b8c5e5cdfef07bdfe4d28e
#
_cell.length_a   1.000
_cell.length_b   1.000
_cell.length_c   1.000
_cell.angle_alpha   90.00
_cell.angle_beta   90.00
_cell.angle_gamma   90.00
#
_symmetry.space_group_name_H-M   'P 1'
#
loop_
_entity.id
_entity.type
_entity.pdbx_description
1 polymer ?
#
loop_
_entity_poly.entity_id
_entity_poly.type
_entity_poly.pdbx_seq_one_letter_code
_entity_poly.pdbx_strand_id
1 'polypeptide(L)'
;MTDQESALLPGPVARPAYDSLRNRGVEFRNAFCNTPQCSPARSSLLTGLAPHRSGVLTNVDGSSLGKPLATNVTTLGNVFRDAGYGTAYFGKWHLGDEQTGPKSFGFADRQSGSDTVSAQAAADWIQQQSGPWLAWVSILNPHHIYEIVDKIRSVARRTDVRPPATTRTDLSTKPSAQSRYLREDQGRPTLKYTPEDWVRYRSFYCELIEKADRCFATTLAAIRDFSNTIVIYTSDHGDALGEHGLPFKGPFLYDPLIRVPLVMAAPGFSKGSVRNDFVVSADLAPTLTSLAGLTWPSSVDGKDLSKGDSKRDAVFLEYYGKQHWVEPIRTIRTREWKLSRYSSGETELYDLKIDPTESKNLSMAPKMAGIKNNLDKRLSDWWTGMPRPTESDRRR
;
A
#
# COMPACT_ATOMS: atom_id res chain seq x y z
N MET A 1 6.43 -9.00 0.51
CA MET A 1 5.81 -7.66 0.39
C MET A 1 6.85 -6.67 -0.09
N THR A 2 6.52 -5.84 -1.07
CA THR A 2 7.33 -4.70 -1.52
C THR A 2 6.92 -3.41 -0.82
N ASP A 3 7.73 -2.36 -0.90
CA ASP A 3 7.43 -1.02 -0.40
C ASP A 3 7.26 -0.07 -1.59
N GLN A 4 6.08 0.55 -1.70
CA GLN A 4 5.76 1.56 -2.71
C GLN A 4 5.51 1.01 -4.13
N GLU A 5 5.13 -0.27 -4.30
CA GLU A 5 4.82 -0.83 -5.62
C GLU A 5 3.35 -0.61 -6.00
N SER A 6 3.15 0.12 -7.10
CA SER A 6 1.83 0.28 -7.73
C SER A 6 1.42 -0.95 -8.52
N ALA A 7 0.14 -1.30 -8.47
CA ALA A 7 -0.43 -2.27 -9.41
C ALA A 7 -0.52 -1.72 -10.85
N LEU A 8 -0.47 -0.39 -11.02
CA LEU A 8 -0.57 0.28 -12.31
C LEU A 8 0.83 0.62 -12.84
N LEU A 9 1.46 -0.34 -13.48
CA LEU A 9 2.82 -0.20 -13.97
C LEU A 9 2.89 0.71 -15.21
N PRO A 10 3.92 1.57 -15.31
CA PRO A 10 4.06 2.53 -16.41
C PRO A 10 4.56 1.91 -17.72
N GLY A 11 4.95 0.65 -17.69
CA GLY A 11 5.46 -0.11 -18.83
C GLY A 11 5.64 -1.60 -18.48
N PRO A 12 6.13 -2.43 -19.41
CA PRO A 12 6.47 -3.80 -19.13
C PRO A 12 7.54 -3.92 -18.03
N VAL A 13 7.36 -4.86 -17.12
CA VAL A 13 8.34 -5.17 -16.05
C VAL A 13 8.51 -6.69 -16.01
N ALA A 14 9.78 -7.13 -16.11
CA ALA A 14 10.10 -8.55 -16.02
C ALA A 14 9.98 -9.03 -14.56
N ARG A 15 8.94 -9.81 -14.28
CA ARG A 15 8.64 -10.34 -12.94
C ARG A 15 8.38 -11.84 -12.96
N PRO A 16 9.38 -12.68 -13.33
CA PRO A 16 9.18 -14.12 -13.47
C PRO A 16 8.74 -14.81 -12.18
N ALA A 17 9.19 -14.35 -11.01
CA ALA A 17 8.78 -14.91 -9.73
C ALA A 17 7.32 -14.55 -9.41
N TYR A 18 6.93 -13.29 -9.63
CA TYR A 18 5.54 -12.84 -9.52
C TYR A 18 4.62 -13.62 -10.46
N ASP A 19 5.02 -13.78 -11.74
CA ASP A 19 4.25 -14.53 -12.73
C ASP A 19 4.12 -16.01 -12.38
N SER A 20 5.19 -16.62 -11.83
CA SER A 20 5.14 -17.99 -11.31
C SER A 20 4.12 -18.12 -10.17
N LEU A 21 4.09 -17.17 -9.22
CA LEU A 21 3.09 -17.17 -8.15
C LEU A 21 1.68 -16.96 -8.70
N ARG A 22 1.49 -16.03 -9.62
CA ARG A 22 0.19 -15.75 -10.27
C ARG A 22 -0.38 -17.00 -10.95
N ASN A 23 0.46 -17.77 -11.63
CA ASN A 23 0.05 -19.01 -12.28
C ASN A 23 -0.30 -20.13 -11.28
N ARG A 24 0.18 -20.04 -10.03
CA ARG A 24 -0.14 -20.99 -8.94
C ARG A 24 -1.32 -20.56 -8.08
N GLY A 25 -1.75 -19.31 -8.16
CA GLY A 25 -2.74 -18.72 -7.26
C GLY A 25 -3.78 -17.85 -7.97
N VAL A 26 -4.29 -16.91 -7.22
CA VAL A 26 -5.33 -15.95 -7.63
C VAL A 26 -4.73 -14.55 -7.64
N GLU A 27 -4.90 -13.83 -8.74
CA GLU A 27 -4.61 -12.40 -8.86
C GLU A 27 -5.86 -11.59 -8.48
N PHE A 28 -5.73 -10.65 -7.53
CA PHE A 28 -6.80 -9.71 -7.17
C PHE A 28 -6.54 -8.36 -7.85
N ARG A 29 -7.30 -8.06 -8.90
CA ARG A 29 -7.07 -6.85 -9.71
C ARG A 29 -7.52 -5.55 -9.07
N ASN A 30 -8.38 -5.61 -8.06
CA ASN A 30 -8.89 -4.45 -7.34
C ASN A 30 -8.48 -4.50 -5.86
N ALA A 31 -7.17 -4.67 -5.62
CA ALA A 31 -6.60 -4.59 -4.29
C ALA A 31 -6.09 -3.16 -4.00
N PHE A 32 -6.41 -2.65 -2.82
CA PHE A 32 -6.12 -1.28 -2.39
C PHE A 32 -5.43 -1.28 -1.03
N CYS A 33 -4.48 -0.37 -0.83
CA CYS A 33 -4.02 -0.06 0.52
C CYS A 33 -5.09 0.73 1.28
N ASN A 34 -5.13 0.62 2.60
CA ASN A 34 -6.04 1.44 3.42
C ASN A 34 -5.59 2.91 3.47
N THR A 35 -4.32 3.15 3.23
CA THR A 35 -3.68 4.46 3.22
C THR A 35 -2.41 4.43 2.38
N PRO A 36 -2.10 5.48 1.59
CA PRO A 36 -0.87 5.50 0.78
C PRO A 36 0.34 5.99 1.59
N GLN A 37 0.61 5.35 2.73
CA GLN A 37 1.73 5.71 3.59
C GLN A 37 2.24 4.47 4.34
N CYS A 38 3.58 4.32 4.47
CA CYS A 38 4.22 3.07 4.90
C CYS A 38 3.72 2.57 6.26
N SER A 39 3.96 3.30 7.36
CA SER A 39 3.64 2.79 8.70
C SER A 39 2.16 2.48 8.89
N PRO A 40 1.21 3.36 8.55
CA PRO A 40 -0.21 3.03 8.72
C PRO A 40 -0.68 1.91 7.77
N ALA A 41 -0.16 1.80 6.54
CA ALA A 41 -0.48 0.69 5.65
C ALA A 41 0.05 -0.66 6.18
N ARG A 42 1.28 -0.67 6.71
CA ARG A 42 1.89 -1.85 7.35
C ARG A 42 1.12 -2.27 8.59
N SER A 43 0.66 -1.30 9.39
CA SER A 43 -0.22 -1.57 10.51
C SER A 43 -1.50 -2.28 10.05
N SER A 44 -2.18 -1.76 9.01
CA SER A 44 -3.39 -2.38 8.48
C SER A 44 -3.16 -3.82 7.99
N LEU A 45 -2.04 -4.07 7.30
CA LEU A 45 -1.66 -5.42 6.83
C LEU A 45 -1.49 -6.42 7.98
N LEU A 46 -0.85 -6.00 9.09
CA LEU A 46 -0.53 -6.87 10.21
C LEU A 46 -1.68 -7.06 11.20
N THR A 47 -2.57 -6.08 11.32
CA THR A 47 -3.61 -6.05 12.37
C THR A 47 -5.03 -6.31 11.87
N GLY A 48 -5.25 -6.20 10.55
CA GLY A 48 -6.60 -6.24 9.99
C GLY A 48 -7.46 -5.00 10.32
N LEU A 49 -6.84 -3.91 10.82
CA LEU A 49 -7.52 -2.69 11.23
C LEU A 49 -7.24 -1.55 10.25
N ALA A 50 -8.20 -0.66 10.07
CA ALA A 50 -7.99 0.62 9.41
C ALA A 50 -7.05 1.52 10.25
N PRO A 51 -6.33 2.48 9.64
CA PRO A 51 -5.37 3.33 10.37
C PRO A 51 -5.94 4.01 11.61
N HIS A 52 -7.16 4.57 11.53
CA HIS A 52 -7.79 5.20 12.69
C HIS A 52 -8.06 4.25 13.85
N ARG A 53 -8.24 2.95 13.58
CA ARG A 53 -8.48 1.94 14.62
C ARG A 53 -7.19 1.33 15.16
N SER A 54 -6.16 1.20 14.33
CA SER A 54 -4.85 0.74 14.79
C SER A 54 -4.08 1.80 15.58
N GLY A 55 -4.46 3.09 15.42
CA GLY A 55 -3.79 4.23 16.04
C GLY A 55 -2.52 4.70 15.32
N VAL A 56 -2.09 4.00 14.27
CA VAL A 56 -0.94 4.40 13.43
C VAL A 56 -1.46 5.26 12.29
N LEU A 57 -1.41 6.58 12.44
CA LEU A 57 -2.05 7.53 11.52
C LEU A 57 -1.09 8.05 10.43
N THR A 58 0.20 8.18 10.77
CA THR A 58 1.27 8.64 9.88
C THR A 58 2.49 7.76 10.01
N ASN A 59 3.53 8.03 9.24
CA ASN A 59 4.81 7.32 9.39
C ASN A 59 5.40 7.54 10.78
N VAL A 60 5.98 6.48 11.33
CA VAL A 60 6.75 6.53 12.57
C VAL A 60 8.15 7.06 12.23
N ASP A 61 8.27 8.37 12.26
CA ASP A 61 9.47 9.13 11.86
C ASP A 61 9.97 10.11 12.95
N GLY A 62 9.45 9.94 14.18
CA GLY A 62 9.76 10.81 15.32
C GLY A 62 8.91 12.09 15.39
N SER A 63 8.00 12.30 14.43
CA SER A 63 7.03 13.41 14.50
C SER A 63 5.97 13.15 15.58
N SER A 64 5.31 14.22 16.05
CA SER A 64 4.28 14.13 17.11
C SER A 64 3.05 13.29 16.69
N LEU A 65 2.79 13.15 15.40
CA LEU A 65 1.72 12.34 14.83
C LEU A 65 2.15 10.89 14.55
N GLY A 66 3.44 10.65 14.39
CA GLY A 66 4.04 9.35 14.04
C GLY A 66 4.14 8.40 15.21
N LYS A 67 3.01 8.07 15.85
CA LYS A 67 2.99 7.14 16.98
C LYS A 67 3.25 5.70 16.53
N PRO A 68 4.12 4.97 17.24
CA PRO A 68 4.33 3.54 17.03
C PRO A 68 3.04 2.74 17.20
N LEU A 69 2.98 1.57 16.59
CA LEU A 69 1.93 0.60 16.88
C LEU A 69 1.98 0.23 18.37
N ALA A 70 0.84 0.33 19.05
CA ALA A 70 0.76 0.01 20.46
C ALA A 70 0.88 -1.52 20.70
N THR A 71 1.64 -1.93 21.71
CA THR A 71 1.96 -3.35 21.97
C THR A 71 0.75 -4.19 22.40
N ASN A 72 -0.35 -3.58 22.78
CA ASN A 72 -1.61 -4.23 23.08
C ASN A 72 -2.50 -4.47 21.85
N VAL A 73 -2.08 -4.03 20.67
CA VAL A 73 -2.78 -4.32 19.40
C VAL A 73 -2.33 -5.69 18.89
N THR A 74 -3.27 -6.59 18.69
CA THR A 74 -3.00 -7.93 18.14
C THR A 74 -2.53 -7.84 16.69
N THR A 75 -1.49 -8.59 16.37
CA THR A 75 -0.94 -8.72 15.01
C THR A 75 -0.96 -10.16 14.52
N LEU A 76 -0.75 -10.37 13.24
CA LEU A 76 -0.53 -11.71 12.66
C LEU A 76 0.56 -12.48 13.40
N GLY A 77 1.68 -11.82 13.71
CA GLY A 77 2.77 -12.45 14.46
C GLY A 77 2.32 -13.00 15.81
N ASN A 78 1.51 -12.24 16.57
CA ASN A 78 0.96 -12.72 17.85
C ASN A 78 0.07 -13.95 17.64
N VAL A 79 -0.89 -13.89 16.72
CA VAL A 79 -1.86 -14.97 16.47
C VAL A 79 -1.15 -16.27 16.08
N PHE A 80 -0.17 -16.20 15.18
CA PHE A 80 0.55 -17.38 14.71
C PHE A 80 1.53 -17.91 15.77
N ARG A 81 2.26 -17.05 16.49
CA ARG A 81 3.12 -17.46 17.59
C ARG A 81 2.32 -18.20 18.67
N ASP A 82 1.17 -17.64 19.08
CA ASP A 82 0.34 -18.19 20.15
C ASP A 82 -0.32 -19.52 19.72
N ALA A 83 -0.40 -19.77 18.41
CA ALA A 83 -0.80 -21.06 17.83
C ALA A 83 0.37 -22.06 17.65
N GLY A 84 1.57 -21.73 18.10
CA GLY A 84 2.74 -22.62 18.05
C GLY A 84 3.52 -22.61 16.74
N TYR A 85 3.30 -21.61 15.87
CA TYR A 85 4.09 -21.45 14.66
C TYR A 85 5.47 -20.86 14.99
N GLY A 86 6.52 -21.29 14.27
CA GLY A 86 7.75 -20.51 14.13
C GLY A 86 7.41 -19.19 13.42
N THR A 87 7.89 -18.06 13.92
CA THR A 87 7.54 -16.74 13.37
C THR A 87 8.77 -15.90 13.15
N ALA A 88 8.93 -15.32 11.93
CA ALA A 88 10.07 -14.48 11.61
C ALA A 88 9.68 -13.27 10.76
N TYR A 89 10.41 -12.16 10.95
CA TYR A 89 10.27 -10.92 10.20
C TYR A 89 11.60 -10.52 9.56
N PHE A 90 11.60 -10.27 8.26
CA PHE A 90 12.78 -9.90 7.48
C PHE A 90 12.58 -8.56 6.78
N GLY A 91 13.58 -7.68 6.87
CA GLY A 91 13.59 -6.38 6.22
C GLY A 91 12.90 -5.27 7.01
N LYS A 92 12.35 -4.28 6.31
CA LYS A 92 11.80 -3.03 6.87
C LYS A 92 10.60 -3.28 7.79
N TRP A 93 10.69 -2.81 9.05
CA TRP A 93 9.61 -2.82 10.04
C TRP A 93 8.71 -1.58 9.96
N HIS A 94 9.25 -0.42 10.33
CA HIS A 94 8.63 0.92 10.25
C HIS A 94 7.34 1.11 11.09
N LEU A 95 7.16 0.35 12.17
CA LEU A 95 6.02 0.46 13.10
C LEU A 95 6.44 0.79 14.54
N GLY A 96 7.67 1.20 14.73
CA GLY A 96 8.27 1.52 16.02
C GLY A 96 9.75 1.20 16.01
N ASP A 97 10.29 0.83 17.18
CA ASP A 97 11.69 0.45 17.33
C ASP A 97 12.05 -0.71 16.38
N GLU A 98 12.98 -0.45 15.47
CA GLU A 98 13.44 -1.43 14.49
C GLU A 98 14.18 -2.61 15.14
N GLN A 99 14.72 -2.43 16.35
CA GLN A 99 15.49 -3.47 17.01
C GLN A 99 14.65 -4.46 17.80
N THR A 100 13.62 -4.01 18.49
CA THR A 100 12.77 -4.84 19.35
C THR A 100 11.36 -5.01 18.82
N GLY A 101 10.91 -4.10 17.95
CA GLY A 101 9.54 -3.99 17.49
C GLY A 101 8.91 -5.27 16.98
N PRO A 102 9.49 -5.99 16.00
CA PRO A 102 8.91 -7.25 15.50
C PRO A 102 8.71 -8.30 16.60
N LYS A 103 9.64 -8.41 17.55
CA LYS A 103 9.54 -9.36 18.69
C LYS A 103 8.37 -9.05 19.60
N SER A 104 8.13 -7.76 19.87
CA SER A 104 6.98 -7.32 20.69
C SER A 104 5.64 -7.66 20.04
N PHE A 105 5.64 -7.88 18.72
CA PHE A 105 4.45 -8.20 17.93
C PHE A 105 4.42 -9.65 17.43
N GLY A 106 5.08 -10.57 18.14
CA GLY A 106 4.97 -11.99 17.95
C GLY A 106 5.92 -12.61 16.91
N PHE A 107 6.85 -11.85 16.34
CA PHE A 107 7.89 -12.41 15.48
C PHE A 107 9.14 -12.75 16.31
N ALA A 108 9.34 -14.04 16.59
CA ALA A 108 10.44 -14.51 17.45
C ALA A 108 11.81 -14.21 16.84
N ASP A 109 11.95 -14.46 15.53
CA ASP A 109 13.15 -14.18 14.78
C ASP A 109 13.01 -12.92 13.94
N ARG A 110 14.11 -12.21 13.75
CA ARG A 110 14.16 -11.03 12.89
C ARG A 110 15.55 -10.86 12.25
N GLN A 111 15.54 -10.37 11.03
CA GLN A 111 16.74 -9.92 10.32
C GLN A 111 16.38 -8.67 9.50
N SER A 112 17.18 -7.60 9.65
CA SER A 112 17.12 -6.43 8.77
C SER A 112 18.44 -6.28 8.01
N GLY A 113 18.38 -5.59 6.87
CA GLY A 113 19.52 -5.36 6.00
C GLY A 113 19.05 -4.90 4.61
N SER A 114 19.93 -4.95 3.63
CA SER A 114 19.53 -4.73 2.23
C SER A 114 18.48 -5.76 1.79
N ASP A 115 17.77 -5.47 0.70
CA ASP A 115 16.75 -6.37 0.16
C ASP A 115 17.29 -7.79 -0.11
N THR A 116 18.49 -7.90 -0.66
CA THR A 116 19.14 -9.20 -0.93
C THR A 116 19.51 -9.93 0.36
N VAL A 117 20.01 -9.22 1.37
CA VAL A 117 20.33 -9.80 2.68
C VAL A 117 19.05 -10.31 3.36
N SER A 118 18.00 -9.51 3.34
CA SER A 118 16.71 -9.87 3.93
C SER A 118 16.05 -11.06 3.23
N ALA A 119 16.11 -11.11 1.90
CA ALA A 119 15.56 -12.22 1.10
C ALA A 119 16.34 -13.51 1.33
N GLN A 120 17.68 -13.45 1.38
CA GLN A 120 18.52 -14.63 1.62
C GLN A 120 18.31 -15.16 3.05
N ALA A 121 18.32 -14.27 4.05
CA ALA A 121 18.05 -14.66 5.43
C ALA A 121 16.67 -15.32 5.61
N ALA A 122 15.65 -14.80 4.91
CA ALA A 122 14.33 -15.43 4.90
C ALA A 122 14.37 -16.82 4.26
N ALA A 123 15.07 -16.97 3.14
CA ALA A 123 15.21 -18.26 2.46
C ALA A 123 15.92 -19.29 3.36
N ASP A 124 17.03 -18.91 3.98
CA ASP A 124 17.80 -19.77 4.89
C ASP A 124 16.97 -20.18 6.10
N TRP A 125 16.22 -19.23 6.68
CA TRP A 125 15.35 -19.49 7.82
C TRP A 125 14.20 -20.43 7.45
N ILE A 126 13.52 -20.22 6.31
CA ILE A 126 12.44 -21.10 5.82
C ILE A 126 12.94 -22.54 5.64
N GLN A 127 14.14 -22.71 5.08
CA GLN A 127 14.72 -24.03 4.85
C GLN A 127 15.04 -24.81 6.15
N GLN A 128 15.22 -24.11 7.27
CA GLN A 128 15.50 -24.70 8.59
C GLN A 128 14.22 -25.11 9.32
N GLN A 129 13.05 -24.68 8.86
CA GLN A 129 11.80 -25.00 9.57
C GLN A 129 11.38 -26.46 9.36
N SER A 130 11.05 -27.13 10.45
CA SER A 130 10.51 -28.50 10.47
C SER A 130 9.04 -28.56 10.91
N GLY A 131 8.54 -27.50 11.54
CA GLY A 131 7.16 -27.33 11.98
C GLY A 131 6.41 -26.26 11.17
N PRO A 132 5.19 -25.88 11.58
CA PRO A 132 4.45 -24.80 10.93
C PRO A 132 5.17 -23.46 11.15
N TRP A 133 5.14 -22.58 10.15
CA TRP A 133 5.86 -21.32 10.19
C TRP A 133 5.12 -20.16 9.51
N LEU A 134 5.43 -18.94 9.95
CA LEU A 134 5.06 -17.67 9.33
C LEU A 134 6.33 -16.83 9.08
N ALA A 135 6.65 -16.55 7.84
CA ALA A 135 7.70 -15.64 7.45
C ALA A 135 7.11 -14.36 6.82
N TRP A 136 7.40 -13.20 7.39
CA TRP A 136 7.09 -11.91 6.80
C TRP A 136 8.35 -11.33 6.18
N VAL A 137 8.36 -11.18 4.86
CA VAL A 137 9.52 -10.64 4.12
C VAL A 137 9.15 -9.30 3.52
N SER A 138 9.83 -8.25 3.95
CA SER A 138 9.57 -6.85 3.60
C SER A 138 10.73 -6.28 2.79
N ILE A 139 10.59 -6.28 1.48
CA ILE A 139 11.55 -5.75 0.50
C ILE A 139 11.34 -4.25 0.35
N LEU A 140 12.41 -3.47 0.44
CA LEU A 140 12.34 -2.00 0.40
C LEU A 140 12.12 -1.47 -1.03
N ASN A 141 12.62 -2.16 -2.08
CA ASN A 141 12.31 -1.76 -3.44
C ASN A 141 10.80 -1.91 -3.76
N PRO A 142 10.26 -0.95 -4.57
CA PRO A 142 10.86 0.16 -5.30
C PRO A 142 11.03 1.50 -4.54
N HIS A 143 10.93 1.55 -3.21
CA HIS A 143 11.08 2.78 -2.41
C HIS A 143 12.42 3.53 -2.67
N HIS A 144 13.48 2.86 -3.15
CA HIS A 144 14.74 3.52 -3.57
C HIS A 144 14.58 4.51 -4.72
N ILE A 145 13.37 4.68 -5.26
CA ILE A 145 13.04 5.71 -6.25
C ILE A 145 13.40 7.13 -5.78
N TYR A 146 13.43 7.38 -4.47
CA TYR A 146 13.85 8.66 -3.91
C TYR A 146 15.31 9.03 -4.21
N GLU A 147 16.18 8.05 -4.42
CA GLU A 147 17.63 8.26 -4.56
C GLU A 147 18.03 8.91 -5.89
N ILE A 148 17.13 8.89 -6.90
CA ILE A 148 17.46 9.39 -8.23
C ILE A 148 16.97 10.81 -8.50
N VAL A 149 16.21 11.41 -7.60
CA VAL A 149 15.46 12.64 -7.87
C VAL A 149 16.37 13.77 -8.32
N ASP A 150 17.50 13.96 -7.67
CA ASP A 150 18.49 14.97 -8.04
C ASP A 150 19.43 14.50 -9.18
N LYS A 151 19.36 13.23 -9.55
CA LYS A 151 20.21 12.59 -10.57
C LYS A 151 19.40 12.05 -11.75
N ILE A 152 18.18 12.50 -11.94
CA ILE A 152 17.23 11.90 -12.89
C ILE A 152 17.81 11.78 -14.31
N ARG A 153 18.63 12.74 -14.75
CA ARG A 153 19.21 12.75 -16.10
C ARG A 153 20.31 11.71 -16.31
N SER A 154 20.85 11.11 -15.22
CA SER A 154 21.80 10.00 -15.30
C SER A 154 21.11 8.64 -15.51
N VAL A 155 19.80 8.57 -15.33
CA VAL A 155 19.02 7.35 -15.51
C VAL A 155 18.77 7.09 -17.00
N ALA A 156 18.99 5.87 -17.45
CA ALA A 156 18.66 5.45 -18.79
C ALA A 156 17.14 5.48 -19.03
N ARG A 157 16.74 5.93 -20.20
CA ARG A 157 15.33 5.94 -20.60
C ARG A 157 14.98 4.64 -21.31
N ARG A 158 13.93 3.96 -20.86
CA ARG A 158 13.38 2.81 -21.57
C ARG A 158 12.39 3.31 -22.64
N THR A 159 12.40 2.69 -23.80
CA THR A 159 11.54 3.04 -24.95
C THR A 159 10.12 2.48 -24.80
N ASP A 160 9.95 1.46 -23.98
CA ASP A 160 8.68 0.78 -23.70
C ASP A 160 7.93 1.36 -22.48
N VAL A 161 8.49 2.38 -21.83
CA VAL A 161 7.90 3.08 -20.70
C VAL A 161 7.24 4.37 -21.16
N ARG A 162 5.95 4.55 -20.79
CA ARG A 162 5.15 5.71 -21.19
C ARG A 162 5.34 6.90 -20.23
N PRO A 163 5.26 8.15 -20.73
CA PRO A 163 5.14 9.33 -19.86
C PRO A 163 3.84 9.27 -19.04
N PRO A 164 3.70 10.08 -17.95
CA PRO A 164 2.44 10.27 -17.26
C PRO A 164 1.33 10.69 -18.23
N ALA A 165 0.11 10.18 -17.99
CA ALA A 165 -1.07 10.53 -18.78
C ALA A 165 -1.58 11.94 -18.45
N THR A 166 -1.30 12.43 -17.25
CA THR A 166 -1.72 13.71 -16.71
C THR A 166 -0.52 14.61 -16.41
N THR A 167 -0.73 15.92 -16.33
CA THR A 167 0.34 16.92 -16.14
C THR A 167 0.04 17.85 -14.97
N ARG A 168 1.01 18.70 -14.59
CA ARG A 168 0.84 19.69 -13.52
C ARG A 168 -0.24 20.74 -13.76
N THR A 169 -0.63 20.98 -14.98
CA THR A 169 -1.69 21.95 -15.32
C THR A 169 -3.02 21.55 -14.68
N ASP A 170 -3.21 20.26 -14.42
CA ASP A 170 -4.42 19.74 -13.80
C ASP A 170 -4.57 20.14 -12.33
N LEU A 171 -3.48 20.55 -11.65
CA LEU A 171 -3.51 20.93 -10.22
C LEU A 171 -4.29 22.22 -9.94
N SER A 172 -4.60 23.04 -10.94
CA SER A 172 -5.39 24.27 -10.76
C SER A 172 -6.83 24.00 -10.27
N THR A 173 -7.36 22.80 -10.52
CA THR A 173 -8.70 22.36 -10.11
C THR A 173 -8.69 21.35 -8.97
N LYS A 174 -7.51 21.07 -8.42
CA LYS A 174 -7.29 20.10 -7.36
C LYS A 174 -7.16 20.78 -6.00
N PRO A 175 -7.31 20.05 -4.89
CA PRO A 175 -7.09 20.59 -3.56
C PRO A 175 -5.71 21.23 -3.38
N SER A 176 -5.68 22.34 -2.67
CA SER A 176 -4.50 23.18 -2.45
C SER A 176 -3.31 22.41 -1.82
N ALA A 177 -3.61 21.38 -1.02
CA ALA A 177 -2.63 20.49 -0.42
C ALA A 177 -1.68 19.85 -1.45
N GLN A 178 -2.17 19.51 -2.65
CA GLN A 178 -1.37 18.90 -3.71
C GLN A 178 -0.35 19.90 -4.31
N SER A 179 -0.78 21.13 -4.54
CA SER A 179 0.11 22.20 -4.99
C SER A 179 1.15 22.57 -3.93
N ARG A 180 0.77 22.56 -2.64
CA ARG A 180 1.72 22.77 -1.54
C ARG A 180 2.76 21.64 -1.47
N TYR A 181 2.32 20.37 -1.53
CA TYR A 181 3.22 19.22 -1.57
C TYR A 181 4.28 19.37 -2.69
N LEU A 182 3.83 19.77 -3.88
CA LEU A 182 4.73 19.93 -5.02
C LEU A 182 5.72 21.09 -4.84
N ARG A 183 5.33 22.20 -4.19
CA ARG A 183 6.18 23.38 -4.05
C ARG A 183 7.00 23.42 -2.77
N GLU A 184 6.50 22.86 -1.70
CA GLU A 184 7.00 23.09 -0.36
C GLU A 184 7.52 21.80 0.32
N ASP A 185 7.23 20.61 -0.25
CA ASP A 185 7.60 19.32 0.32
C ASP A 185 8.38 18.45 -0.69
N GLN A 186 8.27 17.15 -0.59
CA GLN A 186 9.01 16.15 -1.38
C GLN A 186 8.78 16.23 -2.89
N GLY A 187 7.74 16.90 -3.36
CA GLY A 187 7.53 17.19 -4.76
C GLY A 187 8.50 18.23 -5.34
N ARG A 188 9.08 19.10 -4.50
CA ARG A 188 9.89 20.25 -4.92
C ARG A 188 11.03 19.92 -5.89
N PRO A 189 11.82 18.85 -5.71
CA PRO A 189 12.88 18.52 -6.66
C PRO A 189 12.39 18.25 -8.08
N THR A 190 11.14 17.80 -8.24
CA THR A 190 10.56 17.44 -9.55
C THR A 190 9.91 18.62 -10.29
N LEU A 191 9.92 19.83 -9.71
CA LEU A 191 9.31 21.02 -10.31
C LEU A 191 9.83 21.34 -11.73
N LYS A 192 11.06 20.96 -12.02
CA LYS A 192 11.72 21.21 -13.33
C LYS A 192 11.73 19.97 -14.24
N TYR A 193 11.02 18.89 -13.85
CA TYR A 193 11.00 17.68 -14.67
C TYR A 193 10.27 17.94 -15.99
N THR A 194 10.92 17.51 -17.07
CA THR A 194 10.34 17.42 -18.41
C THR A 194 9.57 16.11 -18.57
N PRO A 195 8.78 15.94 -19.64
CA PRO A 195 8.18 14.63 -19.94
C PRO A 195 9.21 13.49 -20.02
N GLU A 196 10.42 13.76 -20.56
CA GLU A 196 11.52 12.79 -20.65
C GLU A 196 12.08 12.44 -19.27
N ASP A 197 12.15 13.39 -18.33
CA ASP A 197 12.58 13.14 -16.95
C ASP A 197 11.56 12.22 -16.24
N TRP A 198 10.27 12.38 -16.48
CA TRP A 198 9.24 11.47 -16.00
C TRP A 198 9.34 10.07 -16.62
N VAL A 199 9.68 9.94 -17.89
CA VAL A 199 9.98 8.64 -18.48
C VAL A 199 11.19 7.97 -17.81
N ARG A 200 12.24 8.75 -17.49
CA ARG A 200 13.40 8.22 -16.73
C ARG A 200 13.04 7.77 -15.33
N TYR A 201 12.23 8.58 -14.62
CA TYR A 201 11.70 8.22 -13.30
C TYR A 201 10.97 6.88 -13.35
N ARG A 202 10.04 6.73 -14.27
CA ARG A 202 9.27 5.50 -14.48
C ARG A 202 10.13 4.32 -14.94
N SER A 203 11.15 4.58 -15.74
CA SER A 203 12.11 3.55 -16.18
C SER A 203 12.87 2.96 -15.00
N PHE A 204 13.41 3.83 -14.16
CA PHE A 204 14.11 3.40 -12.94
C PHE A 204 13.17 2.69 -11.95
N TYR A 205 11.94 3.16 -11.82
CA TYR A 205 10.94 2.48 -11.01
C TYR A 205 10.68 1.04 -11.47
N CYS A 206 10.58 0.80 -12.78
CA CYS A 206 10.46 -0.54 -13.34
C CYS A 206 11.68 -1.42 -13.00
N GLU A 207 12.90 -0.87 -13.10
CA GLU A 207 14.13 -1.58 -12.73
C GLU A 207 14.17 -1.97 -11.24
N LEU A 208 13.65 -1.09 -10.36
CA LEU A 208 13.57 -1.38 -8.93
C LEU A 208 12.57 -2.51 -8.63
N ILE A 209 11.46 -2.59 -9.37
CA ILE A 209 10.51 -3.71 -9.24
C ILE A 209 11.13 -5.01 -9.74
N GLU A 210 11.89 -4.97 -10.83
CA GLU A 210 12.64 -6.15 -11.32
C GLU A 210 13.68 -6.61 -10.28
N LYS A 211 14.31 -5.68 -9.54
CA LYS A 211 15.19 -6.03 -8.40
C LYS A 211 14.41 -6.68 -7.26
N ALA A 212 13.22 -6.15 -6.93
CA ALA A 212 12.35 -6.74 -5.91
C ALA A 212 11.89 -8.16 -6.30
N ASP A 213 11.56 -8.39 -7.58
CA ASP A 213 11.17 -9.71 -8.06
C ASP A 213 12.31 -10.75 -7.93
N ARG A 214 13.57 -10.34 -8.14
CA ARG A 214 14.73 -11.23 -7.89
C ARG A 214 14.86 -11.61 -6.40
N CYS A 215 14.62 -10.68 -5.50
CA CYS A 215 14.57 -10.97 -4.05
C CYS A 215 13.41 -11.91 -3.71
N PHE A 216 12.25 -11.71 -4.33
CA PHE A 216 11.13 -12.61 -4.18
C PHE A 216 11.43 -14.00 -4.73
N ALA A 217 12.12 -14.12 -5.86
CA ALA A 217 12.56 -15.40 -6.43
C ALA A 217 13.41 -16.19 -5.44
N THR A 218 14.36 -15.53 -4.75
CA THR A 218 15.20 -16.16 -3.72
C THR A 218 14.35 -16.74 -2.59
N THR A 219 13.41 -15.98 -2.08
CA THR A 219 12.52 -16.44 -1.00
C THR A 219 11.59 -17.56 -1.48
N LEU A 220 11.04 -17.43 -2.69
CA LEU A 220 10.11 -18.40 -3.26
C LEU A 220 10.77 -19.76 -3.50
N ALA A 221 12.05 -19.77 -3.91
CA ALA A 221 12.83 -20.97 -4.14
C ALA A 221 13.09 -21.79 -2.85
N ALA A 222 12.99 -21.18 -1.68
CA ALA A 222 13.14 -21.85 -0.39
C ALA A 222 11.92 -22.70 0.01
N ILE A 223 10.77 -22.50 -0.62
CA ILE A 223 9.52 -23.20 -0.30
C ILE A 223 9.57 -24.61 -0.89
N ARG A 224 9.59 -25.61 -0.03
CA ARG A 224 9.69 -27.04 -0.42
C ARG A 224 8.36 -27.61 -0.89
N ASP A 225 7.26 -27.21 -0.24
CA ASP A 225 5.92 -27.73 -0.52
C ASP A 225 4.90 -26.60 -0.67
N PHE A 226 4.58 -26.28 -1.89
CA PHE A 226 3.53 -25.30 -2.23
C PHE A 226 2.12 -25.82 -1.98
N SER A 227 1.93 -27.12 -1.85
CA SER A 227 0.59 -27.69 -1.59
C SER A 227 0.13 -27.44 -0.15
N ASN A 228 1.08 -27.18 0.75
CA ASN A 228 0.85 -26.91 2.17
C ASN A 228 1.40 -25.54 2.60
N THR A 229 1.57 -24.62 1.66
CA THR A 229 2.12 -23.29 1.95
C THR A 229 1.24 -22.22 1.33
N ILE A 230 0.86 -21.23 2.14
CA ILE A 230 0.21 -20.01 1.68
C ILE A 230 1.31 -19.01 1.30
N VAL A 231 1.28 -18.51 0.08
CA VAL A 231 2.21 -17.49 -0.39
C VAL A 231 1.43 -16.27 -0.85
N ILE A 232 1.79 -15.10 -0.31
CA ILE A 232 1.17 -13.82 -0.68
C ILE A 232 2.24 -12.87 -1.17
N TYR A 233 2.00 -12.25 -2.34
CA TYR A 233 2.73 -11.10 -2.84
C TYR A 233 1.84 -9.88 -2.80
N THR A 234 2.29 -8.79 -2.17
CA THR A 234 1.59 -7.50 -2.12
C THR A 234 2.57 -6.35 -1.87
N SER A 235 2.08 -5.11 -1.89
CA SER A 235 2.80 -3.90 -1.45
C SER A 235 2.04 -3.18 -0.36
N ASP A 236 2.72 -2.33 0.41
CA ASP A 236 2.07 -1.48 1.41
C ASP A 236 1.28 -0.33 0.77
N HIS A 237 1.79 0.31 -0.27
CA HIS A 237 1.12 1.31 -1.11
C HIS A 237 1.84 1.42 -2.46
N GLY A 238 1.34 2.26 -3.36
CA GLY A 238 1.94 2.56 -4.65
C GLY A 238 2.77 3.85 -4.67
N ASP A 239 2.98 4.38 -5.88
CA ASP A 239 3.66 5.63 -6.21
C ASP A 239 2.80 6.43 -7.19
N ALA A 240 2.81 7.77 -7.10
CA ALA A 240 2.08 8.62 -8.03
C ALA A 240 2.60 8.56 -9.47
N LEU A 241 3.84 8.11 -9.65
CA LEU A 241 4.48 7.86 -10.95
C LEU A 241 4.48 9.09 -11.88
N GLY A 242 4.45 10.29 -11.31
CA GLY A 242 4.39 11.53 -12.07
C GLY A 242 3.03 11.90 -12.59
N GLU A 243 1.97 11.14 -12.31
CA GLU A 243 0.61 11.56 -12.64
C GLU A 243 0.30 12.88 -11.94
N HIS A 244 -0.39 13.78 -12.63
CA HIS A 244 -0.61 15.18 -12.23
C HIS A 244 0.69 15.97 -11.95
N GLY A 245 1.84 15.46 -12.42
CA GLY A 245 3.16 16.00 -12.10
C GLY A 245 3.63 15.75 -10.67
N LEU A 246 3.02 14.81 -9.98
CA LEU A 246 3.30 14.47 -8.58
C LEU A 246 4.21 13.23 -8.48
N PRO A 247 5.34 13.32 -7.75
CA PRO A 247 6.16 12.15 -7.43
C PRO A 247 5.70 11.47 -6.16
N PHE A 248 6.16 10.23 -5.93
CA PHE A 248 6.10 9.52 -4.66
C PHE A 248 4.68 9.35 -4.10
N LYS A 249 4.51 9.72 -2.83
CA LYS A 249 3.27 9.69 -2.05
C LYS A 249 3.11 10.97 -1.25
N GLY A 250 1.87 11.43 -1.11
CA GLY A 250 1.57 12.70 -0.46
C GLY A 250 0.07 12.81 -0.15
N PRO A 251 -0.44 14.03 0.09
CA PRO A 251 -1.83 14.30 0.44
C PRO A 251 -2.78 14.16 -0.77
N PHE A 252 -2.78 13.00 -1.39
CA PHE A 252 -3.63 12.65 -2.54
C PHE A 252 -3.78 11.13 -2.61
N LEU A 253 -4.92 10.65 -3.15
CA LEU A 253 -5.26 9.23 -3.19
C LEU A 253 -5.64 8.78 -4.61
N TYR A 254 -4.77 9.07 -5.58
CA TYR A 254 -4.92 8.62 -6.96
C TYR A 254 -4.70 7.11 -7.10
N ASP A 255 -5.39 6.49 -8.08
CA ASP A 255 -5.33 5.03 -8.26
C ASP A 255 -3.90 4.46 -8.34
N PRO A 256 -2.90 5.08 -9.01
CA PRO A 256 -1.53 4.57 -9.01
C PRO A 256 -0.90 4.47 -7.61
N LEU A 257 -1.36 5.30 -6.68
CA LEU A 257 -0.85 5.36 -5.32
C LEU A 257 -1.55 4.38 -4.38
N ILE A 258 -2.85 4.16 -4.59
CA ILE A 258 -3.68 3.35 -3.69
C ILE A 258 -3.91 1.91 -4.16
N ARG A 259 -3.73 1.61 -5.45
CA ARG A 259 -3.85 0.24 -5.97
C ARG A 259 -2.52 -0.47 -5.87
N VAL A 260 -2.55 -1.62 -5.18
CA VAL A 260 -1.36 -2.44 -4.92
C VAL A 260 -1.48 -3.80 -5.60
N PRO A 261 -0.38 -4.43 -6.03
CA PRO A 261 -0.42 -5.80 -6.50
C PRO A 261 -0.88 -6.72 -5.36
N LEU A 262 -1.69 -7.72 -5.68
CA LEU A 262 -2.04 -8.78 -4.75
C LEU A 262 -2.22 -10.09 -5.51
N VAL A 263 -1.37 -11.04 -5.17
CA VAL A 263 -1.46 -12.44 -5.62
C VAL A 263 -1.40 -13.34 -4.40
N MET A 264 -2.30 -14.32 -4.32
CA MET A 264 -2.35 -15.29 -3.26
C MET A 264 -2.38 -16.71 -3.84
N ALA A 265 -1.38 -17.52 -3.53
CA ALA A 265 -1.43 -18.96 -3.74
C ALA A 265 -1.66 -19.65 -2.39
N ALA A 266 -2.74 -20.40 -2.28
CA ALA A 266 -3.12 -21.11 -1.08
C ALA A 266 -3.88 -22.39 -1.43
N PRO A 267 -3.87 -23.42 -0.56
CA PRO A 267 -4.76 -24.56 -0.69
C PRO A 267 -6.22 -24.11 -0.84
N GLY A 268 -6.94 -24.69 -1.81
CA GLY A 268 -8.34 -24.32 -2.08
C GLY A 268 -8.56 -23.12 -3.02
N PHE A 269 -7.52 -22.36 -3.37
CA PHE A 269 -7.63 -21.30 -4.37
C PHE A 269 -7.42 -21.83 -5.79
N SER A 270 -8.22 -21.31 -6.75
CA SER A 270 -8.13 -21.71 -8.16
C SER A 270 -6.85 -21.16 -8.78
N LYS A 271 -5.98 -22.05 -9.27
CA LYS A 271 -4.70 -21.69 -9.90
C LYS A 271 -4.92 -20.87 -11.19
N GLY A 272 -4.10 -19.84 -11.38
CA GLY A 272 -4.12 -18.97 -12.57
C GLY A 272 -5.40 -18.16 -12.74
N SER A 273 -6.21 -18.04 -11.70
CA SER A 273 -7.47 -17.32 -11.76
C SER A 273 -7.31 -15.83 -11.40
N VAL A 274 -8.34 -15.06 -11.76
CA VAL A 274 -8.42 -13.62 -11.50
C VAL A 274 -9.69 -13.31 -10.74
N ARG A 275 -9.59 -12.53 -9.67
CA ARG A 275 -10.73 -11.97 -8.93
C ARG A 275 -10.79 -10.45 -9.12
N ASN A 276 -12.01 -9.94 -9.31
CA ASN A 276 -12.29 -8.51 -9.51
C ASN A 276 -13.07 -7.87 -8.35
N ASP A 277 -13.27 -8.58 -7.27
CA ASP A 277 -13.85 -8.02 -6.05
C ASP A 277 -12.89 -7.00 -5.39
N PHE A 278 -13.47 -6.08 -4.66
CA PHE A 278 -12.68 -5.08 -3.93
C PHE A 278 -12.04 -5.69 -2.69
N VAL A 279 -10.73 -5.52 -2.59
CA VAL A 279 -9.91 -5.98 -1.48
C VAL A 279 -9.15 -4.79 -0.89
N VAL A 280 -9.00 -4.76 0.43
CA VAL A 280 -8.14 -3.79 1.13
C VAL A 280 -7.04 -4.52 1.89
N SER A 281 -5.94 -3.83 2.18
CA SER A 281 -4.79 -4.41 2.90
C SER A 281 -5.18 -5.06 4.23
N ALA A 282 -6.15 -4.50 4.94
CA ALA A 282 -6.67 -5.05 6.20
C ALA A 282 -7.29 -6.45 6.05
N ASP A 283 -7.69 -6.87 4.84
CA ASP A 283 -8.28 -8.19 4.61
C ASP A 283 -7.27 -9.33 4.76
N LEU A 284 -5.96 -9.04 4.67
CA LEU A 284 -4.94 -10.09 4.69
C LEU A 284 -4.84 -10.77 6.06
N ALA A 285 -4.96 -10.02 7.15
CA ALA A 285 -4.86 -10.59 8.49
C ALA A 285 -5.94 -11.66 8.78
N PRO A 286 -7.25 -11.38 8.65
CA PRO A 286 -8.28 -12.38 8.84
C PRO A 286 -8.24 -13.50 7.79
N THR A 287 -7.83 -13.20 6.56
CA THR A 287 -7.71 -14.21 5.49
C THR A 287 -6.61 -15.23 5.79
N LEU A 288 -5.41 -14.78 6.15
CA LEU A 288 -4.29 -15.66 6.49
C LEU A 288 -4.62 -16.53 7.70
N THR A 289 -5.22 -15.93 8.72
CA THR A 289 -5.64 -16.64 9.94
C THR A 289 -6.66 -17.73 9.61
N SER A 290 -7.67 -17.42 8.82
CA SER A 290 -8.71 -18.39 8.40
C SER A 290 -8.12 -19.51 7.54
N LEU A 291 -7.25 -19.20 6.57
CA LEU A 291 -6.58 -20.21 5.73
C LEU A 291 -5.66 -21.14 6.53
N ALA A 292 -5.09 -20.67 7.63
CA ALA A 292 -4.29 -21.46 8.56
C ALA A 292 -5.14 -22.27 9.57
N GLY A 293 -6.48 -22.19 9.49
CA GLY A 293 -7.38 -22.85 10.44
C GLY A 293 -7.40 -22.21 11.83
N LEU A 294 -6.92 -20.98 11.96
CA LEU A 294 -6.85 -20.22 13.21
C LEU A 294 -8.02 -19.23 13.31
N THR A 295 -8.24 -18.72 14.53
CA THR A 295 -9.26 -17.70 14.80
C THR A 295 -8.60 -16.39 15.21
N TRP A 296 -9.02 -15.28 14.58
CA TRP A 296 -8.61 -13.94 15.00
C TRP A 296 -9.30 -13.58 16.33
N PRO A 297 -8.57 -13.12 17.36
CA PRO A 297 -9.11 -13.02 18.72
C PRO A 297 -9.98 -11.79 18.99
N SER A 298 -10.05 -10.83 18.05
CA SER A 298 -10.78 -9.58 18.22
C SER A 298 -11.51 -9.15 16.95
N SER A 299 -12.27 -8.05 17.02
CA SER A 299 -12.91 -7.47 15.82
C SER A 299 -11.87 -6.83 14.90
N VAL A 300 -11.99 -7.06 13.58
CA VAL A 300 -11.19 -6.46 12.52
C VAL A 300 -12.07 -5.73 11.51
N ASP A 301 -11.47 -4.83 10.73
CA ASP A 301 -12.16 -4.15 9.62
C ASP A 301 -12.06 -4.96 8.32
N GLY A 302 -11.03 -5.78 8.24
CA GLY A 302 -10.78 -6.67 7.12
C GLY A 302 -11.82 -7.77 6.99
N LYS A 303 -12.02 -8.26 5.77
CA LYS A 303 -12.86 -9.41 5.44
C LYS A 303 -12.00 -10.61 5.09
N ASP A 304 -12.48 -11.79 5.42
CA ASP A 304 -11.85 -13.05 5.05
C ASP A 304 -12.13 -13.38 3.58
N LEU A 305 -11.10 -13.31 2.74
CA LEU A 305 -11.16 -13.58 1.31
C LEU A 305 -11.20 -15.06 0.95
N SER A 306 -10.92 -15.96 1.90
CA SER A 306 -11.02 -17.41 1.71
C SER A 306 -12.47 -17.86 1.56
N LYS A 307 -13.42 -17.09 2.08
CA LYS A 307 -14.88 -17.38 2.04
C LYS A 307 -15.56 -16.91 0.73
N GLY A 308 -14.79 -16.58 -0.30
CA GLY A 308 -15.30 -16.14 -1.59
C GLY A 308 -15.27 -14.61 -1.78
N ASP A 309 -16.17 -14.07 -2.59
CA ASP A 309 -16.23 -12.63 -2.89
C ASP A 309 -16.45 -11.80 -1.62
N SER A 310 -15.66 -10.75 -1.46
CA SER A 310 -15.79 -9.80 -0.36
C SER A 310 -17.16 -9.08 -0.31
N LYS A 311 -17.92 -9.14 -1.43
CA LYS A 311 -19.21 -8.44 -1.62
C LYS A 311 -19.17 -6.95 -1.29
N ARG A 312 -17.98 -6.34 -1.46
CA ARG A 312 -17.84 -4.88 -1.36
C ARG A 312 -18.19 -4.20 -2.68
N ASP A 313 -19.00 -3.18 -2.62
CA ASP A 313 -19.26 -2.25 -3.71
C ASP A 313 -18.40 -0.98 -3.67
N ALA A 314 -17.69 -0.78 -2.55
CA ALA A 314 -16.76 0.33 -2.34
C ALA A 314 -15.64 -0.04 -1.37
N VAL A 315 -14.52 0.68 -1.48
CA VAL A 315 -13.45 0.72 -0.47
C VAL A 315 -13.34 2.13 0.12
N PHE A 316 -12.91 2.17 1.37
CA PHE A 316 -12.69 3.40 2.13
C PHE A 316 -11.23 3.52 2.50
N LEU A 317 -10.68 4.70 2.30
CA LEU A 317 -9.26 4.99 2.42
C LEU A 317 -9.05 6.25 3.24
N GLU A 318 -7.89 6.33 3.89
CA GLU A 318 -7.54 7.40 4.79
C GLU A 318 -6.16 7.95 4.49
N TYR A 319 -5.96 9.20 4.78
CA TYR A 319 -4.65 9.84 4.92
C TYR A 319 -4.76 10.86 6.03
N TYR A 320 -3.70 11.10 6.80
CA TYR A 320 -3.76 12.05 7.92
C TYR A 320 -2.76 13.18 7.81
N GLY A 321 -1.55 12.88 7.44
CA GLY A 321 -0.51 13.87 7.38
C GLY A 321 0.84 13.24 7.06
N LYS A 322 1.85 14.07 6.99
CA LYS A 322 3.21 13.66 6.71
C LYS A 322 4.18 14.56 7.43
N GLN A 323 5.08 13.96 8.23
CA GLN A 323 6.08 14.69 8.97
C GLN A 323 5.48 15.81 9.83
N HIS A 324 5.62 17.06 9.40
CA HIS A 324 5.26 18.27 10.17
C HIS A 324 3.98 18.96 9.70
N TRP A 325 3.22 18.38 8.79
CA TRP A 325 1.94 18.95 8.40
C TRP A 325 0.81 17.91 8.31
N VAL A 326 -0.38 18.37 8.66
CA VAL A 326 -1.59 17.56 8.81
C VAL A 326 -2.61 17.95 7.76
N GLU A 327 -3.05 16.98 6.96
CA GLU A 327 -4.14 17.15 6.00
C GLU A 327 -4.96 15.86 5.96
N PRO A 328 -5.85 15.64 6.92
CA PRO A 328 -6.73 14.47 6.92
C PRO A 328 -7.60 14.41 5.67
N ILE A 329 -7.51 13.29 4.97
CA ILE A 329 -8.30 13.00 3.79
C ILE A 329 -9.07 11.71 4.03
N ARG A 330 -10.33 11.69 3.59
CA ARG A 330 -11.18 10.50 3.56
C ARG A 330 -11.64 10.28 2.15
N THR A 331 -11.51 9.06 1.68
CA THR A 331 -11.86 8.70 0.30
C THR A 331 -12.77 7.50 0.29
N ILE A 332 -13.84 7.58 -0.48
CA ILE A 332 -14.64 6.43 -0.93
C ILE A 332 -14.37 6.20 -2.41
N ARG A 333 -14.05 4.94 -2.76
CA ARG A 333 -13.84 4.52 -4.13
C ARG A 333 -14.78 3.36 -4.45
N THR A 334 -15.73 3.58 -5.37
CA THR A 334 -16.63 2.59 -5.95
C THR A 334 -16.08 2.11 -7.29
N ARG A 335 -16.79 1.24 -8.04
CA ARG A 335 -16.35 0.82 -9.39
C ARG A 335 -16.31 1.98 -10.38
N GLU A 336 -17.22 2.93 -10.25
CA GLU A 336 -17.40 4.02 -11.21
C GLU A 336 -16.95 5.39 -10.67
N TRP A 337 -16.98 5.58 -9.33
CA TRP A 337 -16.78 6.89 -8.74
C TRP A 337 -15.70 6.86 -7.64
N LYS A 338 -15.00 7.98 -7.52
CA LYS A 338 -14.14 8.25 -6.37
C LYS A 338 -14.42 9.66 -5.83
N LEU A 339 -14.69 9.74 -4.53
CA LEU A 339 -14.82 11.01 -3.81
C LEU A 339 -13.75 11.06 -2.72
N SER A 340 -12.93 12.11 -2.74
CA SER A 340 -12.01 12.45 -1.66
C SER A 340 -12.45 13.75 -0.98
N ARG A 341 -12.47 13.74 0.35
CA ARG A 341 -12.79 14.87 1.19
C ARG A 341 -11.60 15.25 2.05
N TYR A 342 -11.14 16.47 1.92
CA TYR A 342 -10.01 17.04 2.64
C TYR A 342 -10.49 17.78 3.90
N SER A 343 -9.63 17.85 4.92
CA SER A 343 -9.96 18.59 6.16
C SER A 343 -10.10 20.09 5.93
N SER A 344 -9.48 20.63 4.88
CA SER A 344 -9.64 22.00 4.41
C SER A 344 -11.08 22.34 3.94
N GLY A 345 -11.91 21.31 3.71
CA GLY A 345 -13.23 21.44 3.09
C GLY A 345 -13.23 21.26 1.58
N GLU A 346 -12.05 21.21 0.96
CA GLU A 346 -11.90 20.92 -0.47
C GLU A 346 -12.27 19.46 -0.77
N THR A 347 -12.75 19.22 -1.99
CA THR A 347 -13.17 17.89 -2.43
C THR A 347 -12.74 17.58 -3.85
N GLU A 348 -12.54 16.29 -4.12
CA GLU A 348 -12.35 15.76 -5.47
C GLU A 348 -13.43 14.72 -5.77
N LEU A 349 -13.99 14.77 -6.96
CA LEU A 349 -14.94 13.78 -7.47
C LEU A 349 -14.53 13.37 -8.89
N TYR A 350 -14.37 12.08 -9.13
CA TYR A 350 -13.97 11.52 -10.42
C TYR A 350 -14.95 10.45 -10.88
N ASP A 351 -15.27 10.47 -12.19
CA ASP A 351 -15.93 9.41 -12.91
C ASP A 351 -14.88 8.47 -13.50
N LEU A 352 -14.56 7.39 -12.81
CA LEU A 352 -13.47 6.47 -13.17
C LEU A 352 -13.78 5.64 -14.43
N LYS A 353 -15.02 5.62 -14.89
CA LYS A 353 -15.43 4.92 -16.10
C LYS A 353 -15.01 5.67 -17.37
N ILE A 354 -15.09 7.00 -17.33
CA ILE A 354 -14.77 7.86 -18.47
C ILE A 354 -13.42 8.60 -18.28
N ASP A 355 -12.98 8.75 -17.06
CA ASP A 355 -11.73 9.42 -16.66
C ASP A 355 -10.93 8.56 -15.66
N PRO A 356 -10.38 7.42 -16.09
CA PRO A 356 -9.62 6.52 -15.23
C PRO A 356 -8.28 7.12 -14.75
N THR A 357 -7.85 8.23 -15.35
CA THR A 357 -6.64 8.99 -14.95
C THR A 357 -6.93 10.09 -13.95
N GLU A 358 -8.20 10.29 -13.57
CA GLU A 358 -8.61 11.25 -12.54
C GLU A 358 -8.19 12.70 -12.87
N SER A 359 -8.20 13.04 -14.14
CA SER A 359 -7.74 14.34 -14.64
C SER A 359 -8.74 15.46 -14.33
N LYS A 360 -10.05 15.20 -14.46
CA LYS A 360 -11.10 16.20 -14.33
C LYS A 360 -11.84 16.11 -13.01
N ASN A 361 -11.55 17.02 -12.07
CA ASN A 361 -12.32 17.13 -10.83
C ASN A 361 -13.74 17.64 -11.11
N LEU A 362 -14.74 16.82 -10.80
CA LEU A 362 -16.17 17.09 -10.99
C LEU A 362 -16.87 17.57 -9.73
N SER A 363 -16.15 17.76 -8.62
CA SER A 363 -16.76 18.04 -7.32
C SER A 363 -17.58 19.35 -7.25
N MET A 364 -17.28 20.30 -8.13
CA MET A 364 -17.99 21.59 -8.25
C MET A 364 -19.03 21.61 -9.38
N ALA A 365 -19.20 20.53 -10.12
CA ALA A 365 -20.18 20.48 -11.21
C ALA A 365 -21.60 20.31 -10.66
N PRO A 366 -22.55 21.28 -10.89
CA PRO A 366 -23.90 21.20 -10.27
C PRO A 366 -24.65 19.92 -10.60
N LYS A 367 -24.52 19.40 -11.81
CA LYS A 367 -25.14 18.15 -12.25
C LYS A 367 -24.64 16.90 -11.51
N MET A 368 -23.52 16.97 -10.81
CA MET A 368 -22.92 15.89 -10.01
C MET A 368 -23.30 15.94 -8.53
N ALA A 369 -24.09 16.94 -8.10
CA ALA A 369 -24.43 17.14 -6.69
C ALA A 369 -25.09 15.90 -6.05
N GLY A 370 -25.99 15.23 -6.78
CA GLY A 370 -26.66 14.02 -6.29
C GLY A 370 -25.68 12.86 -6.04
N ILE A 371 -24.76 12.62 -6.96
CA ILE A 371 -23.72 11.58 -6.84
C ILE A 371 -22.77 11.93 -5.68
N LYS A 372 -22.28 13.17 -5.65
CA LYS A 372 -21.39 13.66 -4.58
C LYS A 372 -22.04 13.48 -3.20
N ASN A 373 -23.30 13.89 -3.02
CA ASN A 373 -24.00 13.78 -1.74
C ASN A 373 -24.21 12.33 -1.30
N ASN A 374 -24.51 11.42 -2.24
CA ASN A 374 -24.63 10.00 -1.94
C ASN A 374 -23.30 9.43 -1.43
N LEU A 375 -22.20 9.68 -2.15
CA LEU A 375 -20.88 9.20 -1.78
C LEU A 375 -20.42 9.83 -0.45
N ASP A 376 -20.67 11.12 -0.23
CA ASP A 376 -20.32 11.81 1.01
C ASP A 376 -21.07 11.26 2.22
N LYS A 377 -22.38 10.94 2.03
CA LYS A 377 -23.16 10.27 3.07
C LYS A 377 -22.56 8.89 3.40
N ARG A 378 -22.26 8.05 2.40
CA ARG A 378 -21.65 6.74 2.59
C ARG A 378 -20.28 6.83 3.29
N LEU A 379 -19.48 7.82 2.93
CA LEU A 379 -18.18 8.08 3.56
C LEU A 379 -18.35 8.50 5.03
N SER A 380 -19.38 9.31 5.34
CA SER A 380 -19.71 9.75 6.70
C SER A 380 -20.24 8.59 7.55
N ASP A 381 -21.09 7.74 6.98
CA ASP A 381 -21.64 6.57 7.68
C ASP A 381 -20.53 5.55 8.03
N TRP A 382 -19.53 5.38 7.14
CA TRP A 382 -18.37 4.54 7.42
C TRP A 382 -17.49 5.11 8.54
N TRP A 383 -17.40 6.44 8.61
CA TRP A 383 -16.55 7.12 9.57
C TRP A 383 -17.18 7.13 10.97
N THR A 384 -16.81 6.19 11.82
CA THR A 384 -17.25 6.11 13.21
C THR A 384 -16.27 6.80 14.16
N GLY A 385 -16.33 8.15 14.22
CA GLY A 385 -15.99 8.88 15.42
C GLY A 385 -14.56 8.89 15.94
N MET A 386 -13.55 8.99 15.07
CA MET A 386 -12.24 9.45 15.57
C MET A 386 -12.30 10.97 15.88
N PRO A 387 -11.70 11.43 16.98
CA PRO A 387 -11.56 12.86 17.20
C PRO A 387 -10.85 13.49 16.00
N ARG A 388 -11.41 14.55 15.46
CA ARG A 388 -10.72 15.34 14.43
C ARG A 388 -9.44 15.89 15.06
N PRO A 389 -8.30 15.90 14.33
CA PRO A 389 -7.12 16.61 14.78
C PRO A 389 -7.52 18.02 15.22
N THR A 390 -7.11 18.41 16.40
CA THR A 390 -7.44 19.73 16.96
C THR A 390 -6.72 20.84 16.16
N GLU A 391 -7.14 22.08 16.30
CA GLU A 391 -6.47 23.21 15.64
C GLU A 391 -5.00 23.35 16.07
N SER A 392 -4.64 22.90 17.28
CA SER A 392 -3.27 22.80 17.76
C SER A 392 -2.43 21.78 17.00
N ASP A 393 -3.04 20.71 16.47
CA ASP A 393 -2.36 19.71 15.67
C ASP A 393 -2.13 20.19 14.23
N ARG A 394 -2.80 21.25 13.80
CA ARG A 394 -2.67 21.86 12.48
C ARG A 394 -1.57 22.92 12.39
N ARG A 395 -1.05 23.40 13.54
CA ARG A 395 -0.08 24.49 13.64
C ARG A 395 1.33 24.05 14.03
N ARG A 396 1.57 22.75 14.15
CA ARG A 396 2.89 22.21 14.49
C ARG A 396 3.57 21.54 13.32
#